data_7ccbea21db947c891f61253a878c6718
#
_entry.id   7ccbea21db947c891f61253a878c6718
#
_cell.length_a   1.000
_cell.length_b   1.000
_cell.length_c   1.000
_cell.angle_alpha   90.00
_cell.angle_beta   90.00
_cell.angle_gamma   90.00
#
_symmetry.space_group_name_H-M   'P 1'
#
loop_
_entity.id
_entity.type
_entity.pdbx_description
1 polymer ?
#
loop_
_entity_poly.entity_id
_entity_poly.type
_entity_poly.pdbx_seq_one_letter_code
_entity_poly.pdbx_strand_id
1 'polypeptide(L)'
;MKKVILIVMVFFTLNSQALTQKIEVLGMVCAFCAQGIEKSFESANNVKAVFVNLEDYFVAIESKDEKGIEEKIIRAIITESGYDVKKIEVVSDSVSEIKKKYEPK
;
A
#
# COMPACT_ATOMS: atom_id res chain seq x y z
N MET A 1 -40.07 -14.52 14.16
CA MET A 1 -39.16 -15.44 14.26
C MET A 1 -38.32 -15.63 13.08
N LYS A 2 -38.81 -15.90 11.97
CA LYS A 2 -38.02 -16.14 10.81
C LYS A 2 -37.28 -14.90 10.35
N LYS A 3 -37.76 -13.74 10.72
CA LYS A 3 -37.11 -12.54 10.26
C LYS A 3 -35.77 -12.32 10.88
N VAL A 4 -35.58 -12.87 12.02
CA VAL A 4 -34.33 -12.69 12.72
C VAL A 4 -33.18 -13.31 11.97
N ILE A 5 -33.44 -14.38 11.26
CA ILE A 5 -32.40 -15.07 10.54
C ILE A 5 -31.86 -14.25 9.38
N LEU A 6 -32.73 -13.48 8.76
CA LEU A 6 -32.31 -12.68 7.63
C LEU A 6 -31.34 -11.58 8.02
N ILE A 7 -31.49 -11.07 9.19
CA ILE A 7 -30.63 -9.98 9.63
C ILE A 7 -29.21 -10.45 9.80
N VAL A 8 -29.04 -11.67 10.24
CA VAL A 8 -27.71 -12.21 10.49
C VAL A 8 -26.93 -12.33 9.20
N MET A 9 -27.60 -12.61 8.11
CA MET A 9 -26.89 -12.80 6.87
C MET A 9 -26.27 -11.55 6.31
N VAL A 10 -26.79 -10.43 6.67
CA VAL A 10 -26.29 -9.18 6.13
C VAL A 10 -24.87 -8.92 6.59
N PHE A 11 -24.50 -9.45 7.74
CA PHE A 11 -23.21 -9.16 8.22
C PHE A 11 -22.09 -9.84 7.51
N PHE A 12 -22.42 -10.83 6.70
CA PHE A 12 -21.35 -11.47 6.09
C PHE A 12 -20.92 -10.84 4.83
N THR A 13 -21.51 -9.83 4.42
CA THR A 13 -21.16 -9.34 3.13
C THR A 13 -20.09 -8.36 3.14
N LEU A 14 -19.32 -8.28 4.11
CA LEU A 14 -18.52 -7.28 4.17
C LEU A 14 -17.23 -7.45 4.04
N ASN A 15 -16.56 -7.53 3.22
CA ASN A 15 -15.32 -7.70 3.36
C ASN A 15 -14.42 -7.72 2.43
N SER A 16 -14.28 -6.88 1.57
CA SER A 16 -13.20 -6.87 0.73
C SER A 16 -12.33 -5.83 1.28
N GLN A 17 -11.31 -6.19 1.92
CA GLN A 17 -10.47 -5.25 2.44
C GLN A 17 -9.26 -5.12 1.64
N ALA A 18 -8.86 -3.95 1.34
CA ALA A 18 -7.58 -3.69 0.68
C ALA A 18 -6.43 -4.08 1.60
N LEU A 19 -5.32 -4.49 1.03
CA LEU A 19 -4.15 -4.86 1.78
C LEU A 19 -3.10 -3.77 1.63
N THR A 20 -2.50 -3.33 2.70
CA THR A 20 -1.46 -2.31 2.67
C THR A 20 -0.11 -2.96 2.90
N GLN A 21 0.84 -2.66 2.03
CA GLN A 21 2.19 -3.17 2.14
C GLN A 21 3.14 -2.00 2.32
N LYS A 22 4.03 -2.13 3.28
CA LYS A 22 5.01 -1.10 3.58
C LYS A 22 6.36 -1.60 3.10
N ILE A 23 7.00 -0.86 2.21
CA ILE A 23 8.26 -1.26 1.60
C ILE A 23 9.34 -0.31 2.04
N GLU A 24 10.35 -0.82 2.73
CA GLU A 24 11.49 0.00 3.11
C GLU A 24 12.46 0.01 1.94
N VAL A 25 12.84 1.20 1.52
CA VAL A 25 13.64 1.39 0.32
C VAL A 25 14.99 2.01 0.69
N LEU A 26 16.06 1.44 0.14
CA LEU A 26 17.38 1.96 0.38
C LEU A 26 17.74 2.99 -0.68
N GLY A 27 18.32 4.07 -0.24
CA GLY A 27 18.85 5.07 -1.17
C GLY A 27 17.89 6.14 -1.63
N MET A 28 16.65 6.11 -1.18
CA MET A 28 15.67 7.07 -1.64
C MET A 28 15.75 8.36 -0.84
N VAL A 29 16.44 9.35 -1.39
CA VAL A 29 16.65 10.62 -0.69
C VAL A 29 16.18 11.83 -1.46
N CYS A 30 15.62 11.65 -2.62
CA CYS A 30 15.28 12.75 -3.52
C CYS A 30 13.78 12.81 -3.74
N ALA A 31 13.18 13.98 -3.52
CA ALA A 31 11.74 14.13 -3.69
C ALA A 31 11.29 13.85 -5.12
N PHE A 32 12.12 14.22 -6.08
CA PHE A 32 11.81 14.01 -7.48
C PHE A 32 11.79 12.51 -7.76
N CYS A 33 12.73 11.78 -7.18
CA CYS A 33 12.83 10.35 -7.36
C CYS A 33 11.65 9.64 -6.72
N ALA A 34 11.19 10.17 -5.59
CA ALA A 34 10.04 9.63 -4.91
C ALA A 34 8.79 9.77 -5.77
N GLN A 35 8.67 10.86 -6.50
CA GLN A 35 7.54 11.04 -7.39
C GLN A 35 7.53 10.01 -8.51
N GLY A 36 8.71 9.65 -9.01
CA GLY A 36 8.82 8.63 -10.02
C GLY A 36 8.33 7.28 -9.52
N ILE A 37 8.73 6.93 -8.30
CA ILE A 37 8.30 5.70 -7.68
C ILE A 37 6.79 5.71 -7.48
N GLU A 38 6.27 6.83 -7.00
CA GLU A 38 4.85 6.97 -6.76
C GLU A 38 4.06 6.75 -8.04
N LYS A 39 4.49 7.36 -9.12
CA LYS A 39 3.81 7.22 -10.40
C LYS A 39 3.90 5.79 -10.93
N SER A 40 5.03 5.15 -10.74
CA SER A 40 5.20 3.78 -11.20
C SER A 40 4.23 2.84 -10.49
N PHE A 41 4.05 3.04 -9.19
CA PHE A 41 3.11 2.20 -8.46
C PHE A 41 1.66 2.55 -8.83
N GLU A 42 1.38 3.83 -9.05
CA GLU A 42 0.03 4.22 -9.43
C GLU A 42 -0.38 3.61 -10.77
N SER A 43 0.60 3.39 -11.63
CA SER A 43 0.32 2.78 -12.92
C SER A 43 0.21 1.27 -12.85
N ALA A 44 0.62 0.67 -11.78
CA ALA A 44 0.59 -0.77 -11.65
C ALA A 44 -0.83 -1.26 -11.43
N ASN A 45 -1.10 -2.46 -11.90
CA ASN A 45 -2.42 -3.04 -11.71
C ASN A 45 -2.64 -3.33 -10.23
N ASN A 46 -3.87 -3.18 -9.79
CA ASN A 46 -4.27 -3.52 -8.44
C ASN A 46 -3.76 -2.59 -7.35
N VAL A 47 -3.20 -1.45 -7.72
CA VAL A 47 -2.76 -0.47 -6.73
C VAL A 47 -3.86 0.57 -6.56
N LYS A 48 -4.32 0.75 -5.33
CA LYS A 48 -5.36 1.70 -5.03
C LYS A 48 -4.80 3.02 -4.56
N ALA A 49 -3.77 3.01 -3.78
CA ALA A 49 -3.18 4.24 -3.22
C ALA A 49 -1.71 4.03 -2.92
N VAL A 50 -0.94 5.10 -2.98
CA VAL A 50 0.49 5.06 -2.73
C VAL A 50 0.88 6.25 -1.87
N PHE A 51 1.78 6.04 -0.94
CA PHE A 51 2.33 7.11 -0.13
C PHE A 51 3.83 6.87 0.02
N VAL A 52 4.65 7.87 -0.31
CA VAL A 52 6.09 7.78 -0.19
C VAL A 52 6.55 8.67 0.96
N ASN A 53 7.32 8.10 1.88
CA ASN A 53 7.84 8.84 3.01
C ASN A 53 9.35 8.93 2.87
N LEU A 54 9.87 10.15 2.72
CA LEU A 54 11.30 10.34 2.55
C LEU A 54 12.04 10.40 3.87
N GLU A 55 11.37 10.70 4.94
CA GLU A 55 12.03 10.78 6.22
C GLU A 55 12.38 9.42 6.77
N ASP A 56 11.51 8.48 6.58
CA ASP A 56 11.74 7.13 7.07
C ASP A 56 12.02 6.14 5.95
N TYR A 57 12.17 6.63 4.74
CA TYR A 57 12.58 5.83 3.59
C TYR A 57 11.69 4.63 3.31
N PHE A 58 10.40 4.86 3.24
CA PHE A 58 9.52 3.75 2.89
C PHE A 58 8.43 4.20 1.92
N VAL A 59 7.84 3.22 1.26
CA VAL A 59 6.71 3.43 0.38
C VAL A 59 5.58 2.56 0.90
N ALA A 60 4.40 3.12 1.09
CA ALA A 60 3.24 2.35 1.49
C ALA A 60 2.31 2.28 0.29
N ILE A 61 1.92 1.06 -0.09
CA ILE A 61 0.99 0.88 -1.19
C ILE A 61 -0.20 0.10 -0.69
N GLU A 62 -1.36 0.48 -1.17
CA GLU A 62 -2.60 -0.18 -0.79
C GLU A 62 -3.16 -0.84 -2.04
N SER A 63 -3.47 -2.11 -1.97
CA SER A 63 -3.99 -2.82 -3.12
C SER A 63 -5.50 -2.64 -3.19
N LYS A 64 -6.07 -2.97 -4.33
CA LYS A 64 -7.53 -2.90 -4.48
C LYS A 64 -8.22 -4.10 -3.86
N ASP A 65 -7.50 -5.18 -3.67
CA ASP A 65 -8.09 -6.37 -3.08
C ASP A 65 -7.18 -6.90 -1.96
N GLU A 66 -7.55 -8.01 -1.39
CA GLU A 66 -6.84 -8.55 -0.24
C GLU A 66 -5.59 -9.35 -0.61
N LYS A 67 -5.32 -9.50 -1.88
CA LYS A 67 -4.15 -10.24 -2.30
C LYS A 67 -2.89 -9.40 -2.26
N GLY A 68 -3.05 -8.10 -2.36
CA GLY A 68 -1.90 -7.22 -2.37
C GLY A 68 -1.19 -7.22 -3.71
N ILE A 69 -0.01 -6.64 -3.72
CA ILE A 69 0.80 -6.55 -4.93
C ILE A 69 1.90 -7.59 -4.80
N GLU A 70 2.19 -8.30 -5.85
CA GLU A 70 3.22 -9.34 -5.81
C GLU A 70 4.57 -8.73 -5.49
N GLU A 71 5.31 -9.40 -4.65
CA GLU A 71 6.63 -8.93 -4.26
C GLU A 71 7.53 -8.74 -5.46
N LYS A 72 7.40 -9.60 -6.45
CA LYS A 72 8.19 -9.53 -7.65
C LYS A 72 7.96 -8.20 -8.38
N ILE A 73 6.71 -7.77 -8.44
CA ILE A 73 6.37 -6.52 -9.09
C ILE A 73 6.90 -5.35 -8.30
N ILE A 74 6.77 -5.41 -6.97
CA ILE A 74 7.27 -4.36 -6.10
C ILE A 74 8.77 -4.20 -6.28
N ARG A 75 9.50 -5.30 -6.25
CA ARG A 75 10.95 -5.26 -6.39
C ARG A 75 11.36 -4.73 -7.75
N ALA A 76 10.63 -5.10 -8.80
CA ALA A 76 10.94 -4.63 -10.14
C ALA A 76 10.78 -3.12 -10.23
N ILE A 77 9.70 -2.58 -9.69
CA ILE A 77 9.46 -1.14 -9.74
C ILE A 77 10.55 -0.38 -9.00
N ILE A 78 10.90 -0.84 -7.82
CA ILE A 78 11.91 -0.17 -7.00
C ILE A 78 13.29 -0.26 -7.67
N THR A 79 13.62 -1.43 -8.17
CA THR A 79 14.93 -1.64 -8.79
C THR A 79 15.06 -0.84 -10.08
N GLU A 80 14.01 -0.77 -10.86
CA GLU A 80 14.04 -0.01 -12.09
C GLU A 80 14.16 1.48 -11.83
N SER A 81 13.75 1.92 -10.66
CA SER A 81 13.90 3.30 -10.29
C SER A 81 15.30 3.62 -9.75
N GLY A 82 16.13 2.59 -9.63
CA GLY A 82 17.50 2.81 -9.17
C GLY A 82 17.72 2.59 -7.69
N TYR A 83 16.77 1.94 -7.02
CA TYR A 83 16.88 1.74 -5.57
C TYR A 83 16.76 0.26 -5.25
N ASP A 84 16.96 -0.09 -4.00
CA ASP A 84 16.85 -1.46 -3.55
C ASP A 84 15.79 -1.59 -2.49
N VAL A 85 15.15 -2.73 -2.42
CA VAL A 85 14.17 -3.01 -1.40
C VAL A 85 14.89 -3.60 -0.18
N LYS A 86 14.67 -2.98 0.96
CA LYS A 86 15.26 -3.49 2.18
C LYS A 86 14.31 -4.48 2.84
N LYS A 87 13.02 -4.18 2.83
CA LYS A 87 12.06 -5.01 3.52
C LYS A 87 10.67 -4.73 3.01
N ILE A 88 9.85 -5.75 2.94
CA ILE A 88 8.45 -5.61 2.57
C ILE A 88 7.63 -6.22 3.69
N GLU A 89 6.68 -5.48 4.24
CA GLU A 89 5.83 -6.03 5.27
C GLU A 89 4.38 -5.60 5.07
N VAL A 90 3.48 -6.42 5.52
CA VAL A 90 2.06 -6.13 5.44
C VAL A 90 1.65 -5.43 6.73
N VAL A 91 0.93 -4.32 6.61
CA VAL A 91 0.47 -3.59 7.79
C VAL A 91 -1.04 -3.49 7.73
N SER A 92 -1.64 -3.27 8.88
CA SER A 92 -3.09 -3.21 8.95
C SER A 92 -3.65 -1.81 8.67
N ASP A 93 -2.81 -0.80 8.69
CA ASP A 93 -3.28 0.56 8.46
C ASP A 93 -3.49 0.80 6.98
N SER A 94 -4.48 1.61 6.63
CA SER A 94 -4.65 2.00 5.24
C SER A 94 -3.60 3.06 4.90
N VAL A 95 -3.42 3.32 3.62
CA VAL A 95 -2.48 4.34 3.18
C VAL A 95 -2.91 5.70 3.72
N SER A 96 -4.21 5.96 3.79
CA SER A 96 -4.70 7.22 4.35
C SER A 96 -4.28 7.38 5.80
N GLU A 97 -4.36 6.32 6.55
CA GLU A 97 -3.98 6.37 7.96
C GLU A 97 -2.49 6.55 8.14
N ILE A 98 -1.71 5.89 7.32
CA ILE A 98 -0.27 6.03 7.36
C ILE A 98 0.13 7.46 7.00
N LYS A 99 -0.50 8.00 5.99
CA LYS A 99 -0.21 9.34 5.56
C LYS A 99 -0.47 10.36 6.66
N LYS A 100 -1.56 10.22 7.38
CA LYS A 100 -1.85 11.10 8.48
C LYS A 100 -0.82 11.02 9.59
N LYS A 101 -0.35 9.79 9.83
CA LYS A 101 0.58 9.56 10.89
C LYS A 101 1.92 10.18 10.64
N TYR A 102 2.39 10.14 9.41
CA TYR A 102 3.71 10.61 9.07
C TYR A 102 3.76 11.97 8.41
N GLU A 103 2.64 12.54 8.12
CA GLU A 103 2.60 13.80 7.46
C GLU A 103 2.87 14.90 8.47
N PRO A 104 3.76 15.83 8.20
CA PRO A 104 4.04 16.91 9.13
C PRO A 104 2.88 17.89 9.12
N LYS A 105 2.67 18.56 10.21
CA LYS A 105 1.55 19.44 10.29
C LYS A 105 1.81 20.82 9.76
#